data_2b08b23311aba6ce117f6154326ae528
#
_entry.id   2b08b23311aba6ce117f6154326ae528
#
_cell.length_a   1.000
_cell.length_b   1.000
_cell.length_c   1.000
_cell.angle_alpha   90.00
_cell.angle_beta   90.00
_cell.angle_gamma   90.00
#
_symmetry.space_group_name_H-M   'P 1'
#
loop_
_entity.id
_entity.type
_entity.pdbx_description
1 polymer ?
#
loop_
_entity_poly.entity_id
_entity_poly.type
_entity_poly.pdbx_seq_one_letter_code
_entity_poly.pdbx_strand_id
1 'polypeptide(L)'
;MGENCSANSRLIVHQAVKAPLMERILARVRDYKTGDPLDPANALGALVDGEHCSKVASYLSGEALTGGTMEGAFLPPTIYEVSKDDPRAREEIFGPVLSVIEVASAEEAIALANDTEYGLAASIFSANARTALRAARDIRAGTVTVNCYGEGDISTPFGGFNQSGFGGRDNGIHAHDQYTQLKTIWIDLSDPADGDNVG
;
A
#
# COMPACT_ATOMS: atom_id res chain seq x y z
N MET A 1 13.81 3.58 0.65
CA MET A 1 13.64 4.27 -0.64
C MET A 1 12.18 4.27 -1.14
N GLY A 2 11.25 3.74 -0.39
CA GLY A 2 9.85 3.58 -0.84
C GLY A 2 9.64 2.40 -1.79
N GLU A 3 10.63 1.58 -2.01
CA GLU A 3 10.59 0.34 -2.81
C GLU A 3 10.10 -0.83 -1.96
N ASN A 4 8.89 -0.66 -1.44
CA ASN A 4 8.17 -1.67 -0.67
C ASN A 4 6.70 -1.61 -1.06
N CYS A 5 6.10 -2.76 -1.35
CA CYS A 5 4.73 -2.86 -1.86
C CYS A 5 3.66 -2.32 -0.88
N SER A 6 3.92 -2.34 0.42
CA SER A 6 3.02 -1.78 1.45
C SER A 6 3.36 -0.33 1.84
N ALA A 7 4.38 0.30 1.22
CA ALA A 7 4.70 1.69 1.47
C ALA A 7 3.57 2.61 0.96
N ASN A 8 3.00 3.40 1.86
CA ASN A 8 1.92 4.33 1.49
C ASN A 8 2.46 5.49 0.66
N SER A 9 2.13 5.52 -0.63
CA SER A 9 2.56 6.54 -1.60
C SER A 9 1.59 7.71 -1.74
N ARG A 10 0.37 7.59 -1.17
CA ARG A 10 -0.68 8.61 -1.23
C ARG A 10 -1.11 9.01 0.17
N LEU A 11 -1.10 10.30 0.44
CA LEU A 11 -1.67 10.91 1.64
C LEU A 11 -2.97 11.63 1.27
N ILE A 12 -4.10 10.98 1.50
CA ILE A 12 -5.42 11.57 1.33
C ILE A 12 -5.79 12.24 2.65
N VAL A 13 -5.80 13.55 2.68
CA VAL A 13 -5.88 14.34 3.93
C VAL A 13 -7.06 15.29 3.93
N HIS A 14 -7.84 15.26 5.02
CA HIS A 14 -8.94 16.20 5.18
C HIS A 14 -8.41 17.63 5.36
N GLN A 15 -8.99 18.59 4.64
CA GLN A 15 -8.58 20.00 4.63
C GLN A 15 -8.36 20.62 6.02
N ALA A 16 -9.19 20.26 7.00
CA ALA A 16 -9.13 20.82 8.36
C ALA A 16 -7.85 20.45 9.14
N VAL A 17 -7.17 19.37 8.75
CA VAL A 17 -5.95 18.89 9.43
C VAL A 17 -4.72 18.91 8.54
N LYS A 18 -4.87 19.27 7.26
CA LYS A 18 -3.77 19.28 6.28
C LYS A 18 -2.61 20.17 6.71
N ALA A 19 -2.88 21.44 7.03
CA ALA A 19 -1.81 22.39 7.33
C ALA A 19 -0.94 21.96 8.54
N PRO A 20 -1.51 21.65 9.72
CA PRO A 20 -0.70 21.22 10.87
C PRO A 20 -0.05 19.83 10.64
N LEU A 21 -0.64 18.95 9.85
CA LEU A 21 -0.03 17.66 9.51
C LEU A 21 1.16 17.84 8.58
N MET A 22 1.02 18.65 7.51
CA MET A 22 2.09 18.91 6.57
C MET A 22 3.28 19.62 7.20
N GLU A 23 3.06 20.55 8.10
CA GLU A 23 4.14 21.18 8.87
C GLU A 23 5.00 20.13 9.59
N ARG A 24 4.36 19.16 10.26
CA ARG A 24 5.05 18.08 10.98
C ARG A 24 5.76 17.11 10.04
N ILE A 25 5.13 16.76 8.92
CA ILE A 25 5.73 15.87 7.92
C ILE A 25 6.98 16.53 7.33
N LEU A 26 6.88 17.78 6.88
CA LEU A 26 8.00 18.49 6.29
C LEU A 26 9.15 18.73 7.28
N ALA A 27 8.84 18.98 8.56
CA ALA A 27 9.86 19.04 9.59
C ALA A 27 10.56 17.69 9.78
N ARG A 28 9.82 16.58 9.82
CA ARG A 28 10.36 15.23 10.02
C ARG A 28 11.19 14.74 8.83
N VAL A 29 10.76 15.03 7.62
CA VAL A 29 11.43 14.61 6.37
C VAL A 29 12.85 15.16 6.27
N ARG A 30 13.16 16.32 6.86
CA ARG A 30 14.51 16.91 6.87
C ARG A 30 15.56 16.04 7.55
N ASP A 31 15.12 15.14 8.44
CA ASP A 31 16.00 14.22 9.15
C ASP A 31 16.40 13.01 8.28
N TYR A 32 15.71 12.77 7.16
CA TYR A 32 15.93 11.62 6.28
C TYR A 32 16.95 11.97 5.20
N LYS A 33 18.24 11.80 5.53
CA LYS A 33 19.32 11.95 4.56
C LYS A 33 19.40 10.76 3.63
N THR A 34 19.76 11.03 2.40
CA THR A 34 19.93 10.03 1.34
C THR A 34 21.41 9.94 0.97
N GLY A 35 21.95 8.74 0.84
CA GLY A 35 23.36 8.54 0.51
C GLY A 35 23.79 7.08 0.65
N ASP A 36 25.08 6.85 0.83
CA ASP A 36 25.66 5.51 1.01
C ASP A 36 24.92 4.76 2.14
N PRO A 37 24.34 3.58 1.87
CA PRO A 37 23.60 2.80 2.88
C PRO A 37 24.50 2.23 3.98
N LEU A 38 25.82 2.22 3.80
CA LEU A 38 26.79 1.81 4.83
C LEU A 38 27.13 2.95 5.81
N ASP A 39 26.77 4.18 5.47
CA ASP A 39 26.90 5.30 6.39
C ASP A 39 25.66 5.41 7.30
N PRO A 40 25.79 5.20 8.62
CA PRO A 40 24.66 5.25 9.56
C PRO A 40 24.00 6.64 9.67
N ALA A 41 24.61 7.68 9.11
CA ALA A 41 24.02 9.01 9.02
C ALA A 41 22.93 9.11 7.93
N ASN A 42 22.89 8.17 7.00
CA ASN A 42 21.91 8.13 5.93
C ASN A 42 20.75 7.21 6.28
N ALA A 43 19.54 7.70 6.06
CA ALA A 43 18.30 6.92 6.27
C ALA A 43 17.82 6.21 5.00
N LEU A 44 18.22 6.71 3.83
CA LEU A 44 17.80 6.22 2.53
C LEU A 44 19.01 5.94 1.66
N GLY A 45 19.00 4.79 0.97
CA GLY A 45 20.00 4.40 -0.02
C GLY A 45 19.60 4.79 -1.45
N ALA A 46 20.28 4.18 -2.42
CA ALA A 46 19.99 4.32 -3.84
C ALA A 46 18.73 3.54 -4.25
N LEU A 47 18.06 3.96 -5.32
CA LEU A 47 17.08 3.16 -6.04
C LEU A 47 17.76 1.92 -6.68
N VAL A 48 16.97 0.88 -6.94
CA VAL A 48 17.48 -0.46 -7.26
C VAL A 48 18.36 -0.52 -8.52
N ASP A 49 17.98 0.20 -9.58
CA ASP A 49 18.72 0.22 -10.85
C ASP A 49 18.40 1.45 -11.72
N GLY A 50 19.08 1.56 -12.88
CA GLY A 50 18.94 2.69 -13.79
C GLY A 50 17.59 2.75 -14.53
N GLU A 51 16.96 1.61 -14.80
CA GLU A 51 15.64 1.56 -15.43
C GLU A 51 14.58 2.10 -14.46
N HIS A 52 14.64 1.65 -13.21
CA HIS A 52 13.77 2.13 -12.16
C HIS A 52 14.01 3.61 -11.82
N CYS A 53 15.27 4.07 -11.81
CA CYS A 53 15.58 5.49 -11.70
C CYS A 53 14.89 6.30 -12.80
N SER A 54 14.90 5.82 -14.04
CA SER A 54 14.25 6.48 -15.17
C SER A 54 12.73 6.52 -15.02
N LYS A 55 12.12 5.41 -14.55
CA LYS A 55 10.69 5.37 -14.23
C LYS A 55 10.34 6.39 -13.15
N VAL A 56 11.04 6.39 -12.03
CA VAL A 56 10.77 7.32 -10.92
C VAL A 56 10.99 8.77 -11.37
N ALA A 57 12.05 9.05 -12.13
CA ALA A 57 12.35 10.37 -12.65
C ALA A 57 11.24 10.93 -13.54
N SER A 58 10.49 10.09 -14.27
CA SER A 58 9.37 10.52 -15.11
C SER A 58 8.22 11.18 -14.33
N TYR A 59 8.13 10.92 -13.01
CA TYR A 59 7.13 11.54 -12.13
C TYR A 59 7.65 12.82 -11.45
N LEU A 60 8.94 13.13 -11.56
CA LEU A 60 9.55 14.29 -10.91
C LEU A 60 9.35 15.54 -11.77
N SER A 61 8.13 16.06 -11.83
CA SER A 61 7.77 17.26 -12.57
C SER A 61 6.94 18.22 -11.73
N GLY A 62 7.08 19.51 -12.01
CA GLY A 62 6.41 20.57 -11.25
C GLY A 62 7.12 20.89 -9.93
N GLU A 63 6.47 21.69 -9.10
CA GLU A 63 7.00 22.17 -7.84
C GLU A 63 6.75 21.14 -6.72
N ALA A 64 7.84 20.59 -6.15
CA ALA A 64 7.76 19.72 -4.98
C ALA A 64 7.79 20.56 -3.69
N LEU A 65 7.05 20.13 -2.68
CA LEU A 65 7.10 20.72 -1.33
C LEU A 65 8.46 20.43 -0.65
N THR A 66 9.12 19.34 -1.04
CA THR A 66 10.47 18.96 -0.63
C THR A 66 11.03 17.92 -1.62
N GLY A 67 12.34 17.83 -1.75
CA GLY A 67 12.99 16.90 -2.67
C GLY A 67 12.79 17.28 -4.15
N GLY A 68 12.45 16.33 -4.99
CA GLY A 68 12.14 16.55 -6.41
C GLY A 68 13.35 16.50 -7.35
N THR A 69 14.56 16.36 -6.82
CA THR A 69 15.78 16.27 -7.64
C THR A 69 16.52 15.00 -7.32
N MET A 70 16.83 14.22 -8.36
CA MET A 70 17.60 12.99 -8.27
C MET A 70 19.08 13.26 -8.58
N GLU A 71 19.98 12.70 -7.78
CA GLU A 71 21.44 12.72 -7.99
C GLU A 71 21.92 11.28 -8.22
N GLY A 72 22.19 10.93 -9.47
CA GLY A 72 22.46 9.53 -9.85
C GLY A 72 21.27 8.64 -9.51
N ALA A 73 21.46 7.63 -8.66
CA ALA A 73 20.40 6.75 -8.18
C ALA A 73 19.80 7.19 -6.82
N PHE A 74 20.20 8.33 -6.31
CA PHE A 74 19.75 8.83 -5.01
C PHE A 74 18.63 9.87 -5.19
N LEU A 75 17.46 9.58 -4.64
CA LEU A 75 16.34 10.51 -4.58
C LEU A 75 16.01 10.80 -3.11
N PRO A 76 16.11 12.05 -2.64
CA PRO A 76 15.62 12.39 -1.30
C PRO A 76 14.09 12.23 -1.21
N PRO A 77 13.53 12.12 0.01
CA PRO A 77 12.10 12.09 0.19
C PRO A 77 11.44 13.27 -0.51
N THR A 78 10.57 12.96 -1.44
CA THR A 78 9.94 13.93 -2.34
C THR A 78 8.44 13.97 -2.08
N ILE A 79 7.89 15.17 -1.91
CA ILE A 79 6.46 15.35 -1.61
C ILE A 79 5.87 16.32 -2.61
N TYR A 80 4.80 15.90 -3.28
CA TYR A 80 4.00 16.74 -4.16
C TYR A 80 2.58 16.91 -3.61
N GLU A 81 2.05 18.12 -3.68
CA GLU A 81 0.61 18.33 -3.60
C GLU A 81 0.02 18.19 -5.00
N VAL A 82 -0.92 17.26 -5.15
CA VAL A 82 -1.45 16.91 -6.46
C VAL A 82 -2.98 16.90 -6.47
N SER A 83 -3.56 17.11 -7.64
CA SER A 83 -4.99 16.87 -7.85
C SER A 83 -5.29 15.37 -7.95
N LYS A 84 -6.54 14.98 -7.78
CA LYS A 84 -7.00 13.59 -7.97
C LYS A 84 -6.80 13.06 -9.39
N ASP A 85 -6.65 13.94 -10.37
CA ASP A 85 -6.49 13.59 -11.79
C ASP A 85 -5.00 13.50 -12.21
N ASP A 86 -4.09 13.81 -11.31
CA ASP A 86 -2.65 13.67 -11.54
C ASP A 86 -2.27 12.18 -11.58
N PRO A 87 -1.43 11.73 -12.53
CA PRO A 87 -0.95 10.34 -12.57
C PRO A 87 -0.35 9.86 -11.25
N ARG A 88 0.35 10.73 -10.53
CA ARG A 88 0.93 10.44 -9.21
C ARG A 88 -0.12 10.13 -8.13
N ALA A 89 -1.38 10.49 -8.35
CA ALA A 89 -2.48 10.14 -7.45
C ALA A 89 -3.03 8.71 -7.66
N ARG A 90 -2.65 8.03 -8.75
CA ARG A 90 -3.23 6.74 -9.16
C ARG A 90 -2.20 5.67 -9.48
N GLU A 91 -1.06 6.05 -10.06
CA GLU A 91 -0.03 5.13 -10.51
C GLU A 91 0.96 4.80 -9.40
N GLU A 92 1.53 3.59 -9.44
CA GLU A 92 2.54 3.15 -8.51
C GLU A 92 3.93 3.63 -8.95
N ILE A 93 4.45 4.64 -8.26
CA ILE A 93 5.78 5.20 -8.53
C ILE A 93 6.87 4.24 -8.06
N PHE A 94 6.70 3.63 -6.88
CA PHE A 94 7.62 2.68 -6.23
C PHE A 94 8.96 3.33 -5.87
N GLY A 95 8.93 4.54 -5.35
CA GLY A 95 10.07 5.35 -4.96
C GLY A 95 9.74 6.25 -3.77
N PRO A 96 10.68 7.07 -3.27
CA PRO A 96 10.46 7.92 -2.09
C PRO A 96 9.66 9.19 -2.45
N VAL A 97 8.52 8.99 -3.09
CA VAL A 97 7.61 10.05 -3.57
C VAL A 97 6.25 9.89 -2.89
N LEU A 98 5.80 10.93 -2.21
CA LEU A 98 4.50 11.00 -1.56
C LEU A 98 3.60 12.02 -2.28
N SER A 99 2.44 11.56 -2.70
CA SER A 99 1.39 12.39 -3.29
C SER A 99 0.38 12.80 -2.23
N VAL A 100 0.25 14.09 -1.97
CA VAL A 100 -0.70 14.66 -1.00
C VAL A 100 -1.92 15.16 -1.74
N ILE A 101 -3.10 14.65 -1.35
CA ILE A 101 -4.38 14.96 -1.97
C ILE A 101 -5.33 15.45 -0.90
N GLU A 102 -5.81 16.68 -1.05
CA GLU A 102 -6.76 17.28 -0.12
C GLU A 102 -8.19 16.85 -0.42
N VAL A 103 -8.97 16.60 0.63
CA VAL A 103 -10.40 16.25 0.54
C VAL A 103 -11.21 17.04 1.57
N ALA A 104 -12.51 17.19 1.30
CA ALA A 104 -13.44 17.93 2.16
C ALA A 104 -14.24 17.01 3.10
N SER A 105 -14.23 15.69 2.89
CA SER A 105 -15.02 14.74 3.70
C SER A 105 -14.37 13.36 3.79
N ALA A 106 -14.81 12.56 4.77
CA ALA A 106 -14.40 11.17 4.90
C ALA A 106 -14.93 10.32 3.74
N GLU A 107 -16.11 10.63 3.23
CA GLU A 107 -16.72 9.97 2.08
C GLU A 107 -15.87 10.15 0.82
N GLU A 108 -15.43 11.37 0.58
CA GLU A 108 -14.53 11.69 -0.54
C GLU A 108 -13.18 10.97 -0.37
N ALA A 109 -12.64 10.94 0.85
CA ALA A 109 -11.39 10.22 1.13
C ALA A 109 -11.50 8.72 0.82
N ILE A 110 -12.59 8.07 1.22
CA ILE A 110 -12.84 6.65 0.95
C ILE A 110 -13.01 6.41 -0.55
N ALA A 111 -13.78 7.27 -1.24
CA ALA A 111 -13.97 7.16 -2.67
C ALA A 111 -12.64 7.27 -3.43
N LEU A 112 -11.82 8.26 -3.09
CA LEU A 112 -10.51 8.47 -3.69
C LEU A 112 -9.51 7.36 -3.35
N ALA A 113 -9.55 6.84 -2.13
CA ALA A 113 -8.71 5.70 -1.75
C ALA A 113 -8.99 4.47 -2.63
N ASN A 114 -10.24 4.30 -3.04
CA ASN A 114 -10.70 3.21 -3.90
C ASN A 114 -10.56 3.50 -5.41
N ASP A 115 -10.27 4.74 -5.80
CA ASP A 115 -10.10 5.15 -7.20
C ASP A 115 -8.69 4.81 -7.68
N THR A 116 -8.37 3.53 -7.72
CA THR A 116 -7.10 2.94 -8.16
C THR A 116 -7.33 1.50 -8.59
N GLU A 117 -6.47 1.00 -9.44
CA GLU A 117 -6.46 -0.41 -9.83
C GLU A 117 -5.77 -1.32 -8.79
N TYR A 118 -5.14 -0.75 -7.77
CA TYR A 118 -4.45 -1.46 -6.69
C TYR A 118 -5.36 -1.65 -5.46
N GLY A 119 -4.89 -2.45 -4.51
CA GLY A 119 -5.62 -2.72 -3.29
C GLY A 119 -4.82 -3.57 -2.29
N LEU A 120 -3.55 -3.22 -2.02
CA LEU A 120 -2.72 -3.99 -1.10
C LEU A 120 -2.90 -3.54 0.35
N ALA A 121 -2.55 -2.30 0.65
CA ALA A 121 -2.53 -1.78 2.01
C ALA A 121 -3.10 -0.36 2.10
N ALA A 122 -3.76 -0.07 3.22
CA ALA A 122 -4.20 1.26 3.59
C ALA A 122 -4.04 1.50 5.09
N SER A 123 -3.72 2.73 5.48
CA SER A 123 -3.64 3.15 6.88
C SER A 123 -4.59 4.33 7.11
N ILE A 124 -5.43 4.23 8.13
CA ILE A 124 -6.46 5.21 8.46
C ILE A 124 -6.12 5.83 9.81
N PHE A 125 -6.10 7.15 9.87
CA PHE A 125 -5.89 7.90 11.10
C PHE A 125 -7.10 8.79 11.39
N SER A 126 -7.82 8.51 12.47
CA SER A 126 -8.98 9.27 12.90
C SER A 126 -9.21 9.15 14.41
N ALA A 127 -9.53 10.25 15.06
CA ALA A 127 -9.99 10.25 16.45
C ALA A 127 -11.45 9.78 16.58
N ASN A 128 -12.22 9.79 15.48
CA ASN A 128 -13.60 9.32 15.47
C ASN A 128 -13.65 7.84 15.11
N ALA A 129 -13.91 6.98 16.09
CA ALA A 129 -13.94 5.52 15.92
C ALA A 129 -14.97 5.07 14.86
N ARG A 130 -16.12 5.73 14.76
CA ARG A 130 -17.16 5.39 13.75
C ARG A 130 -16.65 5.65 12.35
N THR A 131 -16.01 6.81 12.12
CA THR A 131 -15.40 7.14 10.83
C THR A 131 -14.28 6.16 10.50
N ALA A 132 -13.40 5.86 11.44
CA ALA A 132 -12.30 4.93 11.25
C ALA A 132 -12.78 3.51 10.88
N LEU A 133 -13.74 2.96 11.61
CA LEU A 133 -14.30 1.63 11.35
C LEU A 133 -15.06 1.56 10.02
N ARG A 134 -15.80 2.62 9.68
CA ARG A 134 -16.47 2.71 8.37
C ARG A 134 -15.44 2.72 7.24
N ALA A 135 -14.42 3.56 7.34
CA ALA A 135 -13.36 3.63 6.33
C ALA A 135 -12.61 2.29 6.23
N ALA A 136 -12.32 1.63 7.35
CA ALA A 136 -11.65 0.33 7.35
C ALA A 136 -12.48 -0.77 6.64
N ARG A 137 -13.80 -0.72 6.75
CA ARG A 137 -14.72 -1.62 6.05
C ARG A 137 -14.84 -1.30 4.56
N ASP A 138 -14.89 -0.02 4.20
CA ASP A 138 -15.28 0.45 2.87
C ASP A 138 -14.07 0.64 1.93
N ILE A 139 -12.83 0.77 2.46
CA ILE A 139 -11.61 0.81 1.65
C ILE A 139 -11.28 -0.60 1.14
N ARG A 140 -11.09 -0.72 -0.16
CA ARG A 140 -10.80 -1.98 -0.87
C ARG A 140 -9.30 -2.25 -0.88
N ALA A 141 -8.76 -2.63 0.27
CA ALA A 141 -7.39 -3.08 0.43
C ALA A 141 -7.35 -4.37 1.24
N GLY A 142 -6.38 -5.24 0.94
CA GLY A 142 -6.25 -6.53 1.62
C GLY A 142 -5.80 -6.40 3.07
N THR A 143 -5.04 -5.34 3.38
CA THR A 143 -4.65 -4.98 4.75
C THR A 143 -5.06 -3.54 5.03
N VAL A 144 -5.84 -3.32 6.08
CA VAL A 144 -6.22 -1.98 6.52
C VAL A 144 -5.88 -1.81 7.99
N THR A 145 -5.07 -0.80 8.30
CA THR A 145 -4.70 -0.45 9.67
C THR A 145 -5.43 0.81 10.14
N VAL A 146 -5.72 0.89 11.42
CA VAL A 146 -6.40 2.02 12.03
C VAL A 146 -5.55 2.60 13.16
N ASN A 147 -5.20 3.88 13.05
CA ASN A 147 -4.35 4.62 13.98
C ASN A 147 -2.97 3.99 14.22
N CYS A 148 -2.51 3.19 13.26
CA CYS A 148 -1.17 2.61 13.20
C CYS A 148 -0.76 2.41 11.73
N TYR A 149 0.50 2.04 11.54
CA TYR A 149 1.06 1.67 10.24
C TYR A 149 1.72 0.30 10.37
N GLY A 150 1.63 -0.52 9.32
CA GLY A 150 2.28 -1.82 9.26
C GLY A 150 1.49 -2.83 8.43
N GLU A 151 2.04 -4.04 8.34
CA GLU A 151 1.47 -5.15 7.57
C GLU A 151 0.72 -6.15 8.46
N GLY A 152 0.68 -5.89 9.76
CA GLY A 152 0.14 -6.79 10.76
C GLY A 152 1.24 -7.69 11.37
N ASP A 153 0.87 -8.91 11.69
CA ASP A 153 1.70 -9.94 12.31
C ASP A 153 1.78 -11.17 11.41
N ILE A 154 2.80 -12.02 11.59
CA ILE A 154 2.97 -13.25 10.81
C ILE A 154 1.75 -14.20 10.88
N SER A 155 0.93 -14.08 11.89
CA SER A 155 -0.31 -14.83 12.04
C SER A 155 -1.50 -14.24 11.27
N THR A 156 -1.37 -13.00 10.74
CA THR A 156 -2.43 -12.33 9.99
C THR A 156 -2.26 -12.55 8.49
N PRO A 157 -3.32 -12.86 7.74
CA PRO A 157 -3.25 -13.01 6.29
C PRO A 157 -2.83 -11.70 5.62
N PHE A 158 -1.84 -11.76 4.72
CA PHE A 158 -1.36 -10.63 3.93
C PHE A 158 -1.59 -10.89 2.44
N GLY A 159 -2.10 -9.92 1.71
CA GLY A 159 -2.30 -10.00 0.27
C GLY A 159 -3.22 -8.91 -0.23
N GLY A 160 -3.25 -8.70 -1.55
CA GLY A 160 -3.95 -7.60 -2.19
C GLY A 160 -5.28 -7.97 -2.83
N PHE A 161 -6.02 -6.93 -3.18
CA PHE A 161 -7.18 -6.97 -4.07
C PHE A 161 -6.80 -6.38 -5.44
N ASN A 162 -7.64 -6.55 -6.44
CA ASN A 162 -7.50 -6.01 -7.78
C ASN A 162 -6.13 -6.40 -8.40
N GLN A 163 -5.37 -5.45 -8.94
CA GLN A 163 -4.04 -5.69 -9.51
C GLN A 163 -2.96 -6.04 -8.47
N SER A 164 -3.25 -5.81 -7.18
CA SER A 164 -2.32 -6.19 -6.11
C SER A 164 -2.42 -7.64 -5.66
N GLY A 165 -3.38 -8.42 -6.17
CA GLY A 165 -3.50 -9.84 -5.87
C GLY A 165 -4.82 -10.44 -6.34
N PHE A 166 -4.80 -11.72 -6.71
CA PHE A 166 -5.93 -12.45 -7.30
C PHE A 166 -6.49 -13.56 -6.39
N GLY A 167 -6.33 -13.43 -5.06
CA GLY A 167 -6.99 -14.27 -4.07
C GLY A 167 -6.11 -14.96 -3.05
N GLY A 168 -4.84 -15.27 -3.37
CA GLY A 168 -3.90 -15.84 -2.41
C GLY A 168 -3.63 -14.90 -1.22
N ARG A 169 -3.24 -15.50 -0.10
CA ARG A 169 -2.81 -14.77 1.10
C ARG A 169 -1.54 -15.40 1.63
N ASP A 170 -0.52 -14.56 1.85
CA ASP A 170 0.66 -14.93 2.62
C ASP A 170 0.34 -14.81 4.11
N ASN A 171 1.16 -15.43 4.93
CA ASN A 171 1.03 -15.44 6.38
C ASN A 171 -0.25 -16.12 6.90
N GLY A 172 -0.27 -16.39 8.18
CA GLY A 172 -1.37 -17.07 8.84
C GLY A 172 -1.62 -18.48 8.30
N ILE A 173 -2.76 -19.04 8.67
CA ILE A 173 -3.17 -20.39 8.23
C ILE A 173 -3.50 -20.48 6.74
N HIS A 174 -3.85 -19.35 6.13
CA HIS A 174 -4.24 -19.27 4.71
C HIS A 174 -3.05 -19.37 3.75
N ALA A 175 -1.82 -19.19 4.22
CA ALA A 175 -0.62 -19.32 3.39
C ALA A 175 -0.49 -20.72 2.77
N HIS A 176 -0.95 -21.76 3.47
CA HIS A 176 -0.93 -23.14 2.97
C HIS A 176 -1.78 -23.34 1.71
N ASP A 177 -2.87 -22.59 1.56
CA ASP A 177 -3.82 -22.75 0.45
C ASP A 177 -3.16 -22.46 -0.90
N GLN A 178 -2.10 -21.64 -0.91
CA GLN A 178 -1.34 -21.29 -2.13
C GLN A 178 -0.43 -22.43 -2.62
N TYR A 179 -0.09 -23.39 -1.76
CA TYR A 179 0.83 -24.50 -2.05
C TYR A 179 0.15 -25.85 -2.14
N THR A 180 -1.19 -25.88 -1.96
CA THR A 180 -1.97 -27.12 -1.91
C THR A 180 -3.15 -27.06 -2.88
N GLN A 181 -3.62 -28.25 -3.28
CA GLN A 181 -4.84 -28.41 -4.06
C GLN A 181 -5.75 -29.43 -3.38
N LEU A 182 -7.02 -29.11 -3.28
CA LEU A 182 -8.03 -30.06 -2.79
C LEU A 182 -8.29 -31.12 -3.88
N LYS A 183 -8.32 -32.39 -3.47
CA LYS A 183 -8.70 -33.52 -4.32
C LYS A 183 -9.77 -34.33 -3.59
N THR A 184 -10.89 -34.57 -4.25
CA THR A 184 -11.91 -35.50 -3.76
C THR A 184 -11.61 -36.89 -4.28
N ILE A 185 -11.59 -37.86 -3.40
CA ILE A 185 -11.55 -39.28 -3.72
C ILE A 185 -12.79 -39.90 -3.13
N TRP A 186 -13.64 -40.40 -4.00
CA TRP A 186 -14.84 -41.16 -3.62
C TRP A 186 -14.62 -42.62 -3.96
N ILE A 187 -14.76 -43.49 -2.98
CA ILE A 187 -14.54 -44.91 -3.15
C ILE A 187 -15.80 -45.63 -2.72
N ASP A 188 -16.43 -46.37 -3.62
CA ASP A 188 -17.49 -47.30 -3.29
C ASP A 188 -16.87 -48.65 -2.90
N LEU A 189 -17.17 -49.08 -1.69
CA LEU A 189 -16.71 -50.36 -1.12
C LEU A 189 -17.88 -51.35 -0.98
N SER A 190 -19.08 -51.05 -1.54
CA SER A 190 -20.17 -51.98 -1.56
C SER A 190 -19.83 -53.22 -2.38
N ASP A 191 -20.19 -54.40 -1.88
CA ASP A 191 -20.04 -55.64 -2.64
C ASP A 191 -21.13 -55.66 -3.73
N PRO A 192 -20.75 -55.88 -5.01
CA PRO A 192 -21.73 -56.05 -6.10
C PRO A 192 -22.75 -57.19 -5.87
N ALA A 193 -22.43 -58.12 -4.97
CA ALA A 193 -23.30 -59.21 -4.56
C ALA A 193 -24.41 -58.80 -3.57
N ASP A 194 -24.28 -57.62 -2.91
CA ASP A 194 -25.24 -57.14 -1.90
C ASP A 194 -26.43 -56.38 -2.50
N GLY A 195 -26.65 -56.44 -3.79
CA GLY A 195 -27.81 -56.00 -4.53
C GLY A 195 -28.36 -54.62 -4.13
N ASP A 196 -28.29 -53.66 -5.01
CA ASP A 196 -29.05 -52.40 -5.07
C ASP A 196 -29.45 -51.74 -3.71
N ASN A 197 -28.45 -51.19 -3.01
CA ASN A 197 -28.71 -50.12 -2.05
C ASN A 197 -27.86 -48.91 -2.39
N VAL A 198 -28.16 -48.28 -3.50
CA VAL A 198 -27.70 -46.92 -3.83
C VAL A 198 -28.78 -45.97 -3.30
N GLY A 199 -28.54 -45.39 -2.12
CA GLY A 199 -29.30 -44.27 -1.59
C GLY A 199 -28.62 -42.94 -1.92
#